data_ad207ee7885cd4c4ec2ed9abb103128a
#
_entry.id   ad207ee7885cd4c4ec2ed9abb103128a
#
_cell.length_a   1.000
_cell.length_b   1.000
_cell.length_c   1.000
_cell.angle_alpha   90.00
_cell.angle_beta   90.00
_cell.angle_gamma   90.00
#
_symmetry.space_group_name_H-M   'P 1'
#
loop_
_entity.id
_entity.type
_entity.pdbx_description
1 polymer ?
#
loop_
_entity_poly.entity_id
_entity_poly.type
_entity_poly.pdbx_seq_one_letter_code
_entity_poly.pdbx_strand_id
1 'polypeptide(L)'
;MSKAQVDNAIIEETFATKLGIEMVTPRLFRDMIELNAGSKNVVCAVGPSGIGKTAIPIQVAKARNGGKGVPYAAIYMPTATQEGFFVPTTASDTKAYFDQRVPRTFQAILEWADKMIKKHGSAEDVPADMCPILSIEEINRAPDKSVTRAAFVMIGDRMIGDIPIPQCIQIVATMNPTGGGMSVNEFERDPAMRRRLSPMIGVSYNYGDFMEYAMSAGFHEHVLAHLGAQPSHGYDEQAALAGKHFACPATWETVSRLCFQFDRAGLKLTTALGRAAIAGAVGTASATAFLEYVKDNTLVITPEEVLTSYLPSSVVQKRFKAYIKEEGGRLDKISALSEGLVTYIYAHLNKQPETMIKQLACFVGDLPQDILAAFIRRLTDAANDKGSEAKNFLQTLNQKLATEPAFIEALRKVHQAKLNVQKAVADEA
;
A
#
# COMPACT_ATOMS: atom_id res chain seq x y z
N MET A 1 -17.19 -0.55 -20.26
CA MET A 1 -16.15 0.40 -19.82
C MET A 1 -16.74 1.79 -19.72
N SER A 2 -16.58 2.50 -18.63
CA SER A 2 -17.04 3.89 -18.50
C SER A 2 -16.17 4.81 -19.37
N LYS A 3 -16.69 6.00 -19.75
CA LYS A 3 -15.92 6.98 -20.54
C LYS A 3 -14.59 7.33 -19.86
N ALA A 4 -14.58 7.38 -18.52
CA ALA A 4 -13.36 7.60 -17.74
C ALA A 4 -12.33 6.46 -17.88
N GLN A 5 -12.76 5.19 -17.97
CA GLN A 5 -11.84 4.06 -18.20
C GLN A 5 -11.24 4.07 -19.61
N VAL A 6 -11.98 4.60 -20.60
CA VAL A 6 -11.49 4.75 -21.98
C VAL A 6 -10.48 5.89 -22.06
N ASP A 7 -10.75 7.02 -21.40
CA ASP A 7 -9.86 8.18 -21.39
C ASP A 7 -8.53 7.88 -20.66
N ASN A 8 -8.57 7.14 -19.55
CA ASN A 8 -7.37 6.70 -18.82
C ASN A 8 -6.50 5.75 -19.67
N ALA A 9 -7.11 4.78 -20.33
CA ALA A 9 -6.40 3.88 -21.22
C ALA A 9 -5.70 4.62 -22.38
N ILE A 10 -6.32 5.68 -22.89
CA ILE A 10 -5.76 6.50 -23.98
C ILE A 10 -4.54 7.30 -23.52
N ILE A 11 -4.53 7.84 -22.29
CA ILE A 11 -3.42 8.66 -21.79
C ILE A 11 -2.21 7.78 -21.42
N GLU A 12 -2.42 6.65 -20.75
CA GLU A 12 -1.37 5.68 -20.45
C GLU A 12 -0.77 5.11 -21.74
N GLU A 13 -1.62 4.75 -22.70
CA GLU A 13 -1.20 4.25 -24.01
C GLU A 13 -0.38 5.31 -24.77
N THR A 14 -0.77 6.59 -24.72
CA THR A 14 -0.05 7.66 -25.41
C THR A 14 1.36 7.89 -24.85
N PHE A 15 1.56 7.76 -23.52
CA PHE A 15 2.86 7.93 -22.89
C PHE A 15 3.78 6.73 -23.17
N ALA A 16 3.29 5.52 -22.94
CA ALA A 16 4.03 4.29 -23.23
C ALA A 16 4.40 4.18 -24.72
N THR A 17 3.45 4.53 -25.60
CA THR A 17 3.66 4.54 -27.05
C THR A 17 4.73 5.54 -27.47
N LYS A 18 4.76 6.74 -26.90
CA LYS A 18 5.81 7.75 -27.19
C LYS A 18 7.21 7.28 -26.83
N LEU A 19 7.36 6.57 -25.73
CA LEU A 19 8.65 6.06 -25.27
C LEU A 19 8.98 4.67 -25.81
N GLY A 20 8.02 3.95 -26.37
CA GLY A 20 8.17 2.56 -26.81
C GLY A 20 8.48 1.65 -25.62
N ILE A 21 7.92 1.90 -24.45
CA ILE A 21 8.08 1.11 -23.22
C ILE A 21 6.77 0.43 -22.85
N GLU A 22 6.88 -0.69 -22.14
CA GLU A 22 5.73 -1.43 -21.65
C GLU A 22 5.25 -0.87 -20.32
N MET A 23 3.91 -0.83 -20.14
CA MET A 23 3.27 -0.46 -18.88
C MET A 23 3.14 -1.69 -17.99
N VAL A 24 3.60 -1.56 -16.76
CA VAL A 24 3.57 -2.64 -15.77
C VAL A 24 2.88 -2.20 -14.48
N THR A 25 2.45 -3.17 -13.68
CA THR A 25 1.90 -2.89 -12.34
C THR A 25 3.02 -2.57 -11.34
N PRO A 26 2.72 -1.94 -10.20
CA PRO A 26 3.66 -1.75 -9.10
C PRO A 26 4.33 -3.04 -8.62
N ARG A 27 3.62 -4.15 -8.64
CA ARG A 27 4.15 -5.49 -8.30
C ARG A 27 5.23 -5.92 -9.29
N LEU A 28 4.96 -5.83 -10.59
CA LEU A 28 5.96 -6.17 -11.61
C LEU A 28 7.18 -5.24 -11.56
N PHE A 29 7.01 -3.97 -11.22
CA PHE A 29 8.16 -3.08 -10.98
C PHE A 29 9.02 -3.58 -9.80
N ARG A 30 8.40 -4.02 -8.71
CA ARG A 30 9.11 -4.67 -7.59
C ARG A 30 9.89 -5.89 -8.06
N ASP A 31 9.24 -6.77 -8.84
CA ASP A 31 9.88 -7.99 -9.36
C ASP A 31 11.05 -7.65 -10.30
N MET A 32 10.95 -6.58 -11.09
CA MET A 32 12.06 -6.09 -11.93
C MET A 32 13.24 -5.59 -11.09
N ILE A 33 12.99 -4.93 -9.95
CA ILE A 33 14.07 -4.56 -9.03
C ILE A 33 14.77 -5.81 -8.49
N GLU A 34 14.01 -6.81 -8.06
CA GLU A 34 14.59 -8.05 -7.52
C GLU A 34 15.36 -8.84 -8.60
N LEU A 35 14.82 -8.96 -9.80
CA LEU A 35 15.47 -9.64 -10.93
C LEU A 35 16.82 -9.01 -11.29
N ASN A 36 16.96 -7.69 -11.13
CA ASN A 36 18.17 -6.95 -11.49
C ASN A 36 19.13 -6.73 -10.30
N ALA A 37 18.87 -7.33 -9.14
CA ALA A 37 19.78 -7.25 -8.00
C ALA A 37 21.16 -7.85 -8.33
N GLY A 38 22.22 -7.14 -7.98
CA GLY A 38 23.60 -7.55 -8.30
C GLY A 38 24.02 -7.41 -9.77
N SER A 39 23.16 -6.86 -10.64
CA SER A 39 23.50 -6.55 -12.03
C SER A 39 23.99 -5.12 -12.19
N LYS A 40 24.58 -4.82 -13.36
CA LYS A 40 24.96 -3.44 -13.75
C LYS A 40 23.77 -2.64 -14.30
N ASN A 41 22.61 -3.27 -14.50
CA ASN A 41 21.44 -2.64 -15.05
C ASN A 41 20.88 -1.57 -14.11
N VAL A 42 20.31 -0.52 -14.70
CA VAL A 42 19.63 0.54 -13.97
C VAL A 42 18.14 0.46 -14.30
N VAL A 43 17.37 -0.12 -13.37
CA VAL A 43 15.91 -0.21 -13.53
C VAL A 43 15.32 1.18 -13.40
N CYS A 44 14.68 1.67 -14.46
CA CYS A 44 14.07 2.99 -14.49
C CYS A 44 12.55 2.88 -14.58
N ALA A 45 11.85 3.40 -13.55
CA ALA A 45 10.40 3.45 -13.51
C ALA A 45 9.89 4.83 -13.92
N VAL A 46 9.06 4.87 -14.95
CA VAL A 46 8.39 6.09 -15.44
C VAL A 46 6.90 5.99 -15.15
N GLY A 47 6.33 6.97 -14.48
CA GLY A 47 4.90 6.91 -14.16
C GLY A 47 4.41 8.11 -13.37
N PRO A 48 3.10 8.23 -13.17
CA PRO A 48 2.50 9.36 -12.48
C PRO A 48 2.93 9.44 -11.01
N SER A 49 2.71 10.60 -10.40
CA SER A 49 3.07 10.84 -9.00
C SER A 49 2.16 10.07 -8.05
N GLY A 50 2.71 9.63 -6.92
CA GLY A 50 1.94 9.04 -5.81
C GLY A 50 1.55 7.56 -5.95
N ILE A 51 1.98 6.85 -7.02
CA ILE A 51 1.69 5.43 -7.27
C ILE A 51 2.68 4.45 -6.60
N GLY A 52 3.69 4.95 -5.88
CA GLY A 52 4.63 4.11 -5.13
C GLY A 52 6.02 3.97 -5.73
N LYS A 53 6.38 4.68 -6.81
CA LYS A 53 7.72 4.56 -7.46
C LYS A 53 8.89 4.69 -6.47
N THR A 54 8.84 5.65 -5.56
CA THR A 54 9.85 5.84 -4.51
C THR A 54 9.70 4.84 -3.35
N ALA A 55 8.46 4.46 -3.01
CA ALA A 55 8.19 3.59 -1.88
C ALA A 55 8.61 2.14 -2.14
N ILE A 56 8.46 1.64 -3.37
CA ILE A 56 8.76 0.27 -3.73
C ILE A 56 10.23 -0.09 -3.54
N PRO A 57 11.23 0.68 -4.02
CA PRO A 57 12.65 0.39 -3.74
C PRO A 57 12.98 0.37 -2.24
N ILE A 58 12.34 1.23 -1.43
CA ILE A 58 12.48 1.23 0.03
C ILE A 58 11.93 -0.06 0.64
N GLN A 59 10.76 -0.52 0.18
CA GLN A 59 10.13 -1.76 0.64
C GLN A 59 11.01 -2.98 0.28
N VAL A 60 11.55 -3.00 -0.94
CA VAL A 60 12.49 -4.03 -1.39
C VAL A 60 13.72 -4.07 -0.49
N ALA A 61 14.36 -2.92 -0.25
CA ALA A 61 15.53 -2.84 0.62
C ALA A 61 15.24 -3.34 2.05
N LYS A 62 14.06 -3.02 2.59
CA LYS A 62 13.63 -3.50 3.91
C LYS A 62 13.35 -5.00 3.95
N ALA A 63 12.83 -5.58 2.87
CA ALA A 63 12.50 -7.00 2.80
C ALA A 63 13.73 -7.90 2.65
N ARG A 64 14.82 -7.40 2.06
CA ARG A 64 16.07 -8.13 1.85
C ARG A 64 16.74 -8.57 3.16
N ASN A 65 17.77 -9.41 3.05
CA ASN A 65 18.54 -9.95 4.19
C ASN A 65 17.63 -10.68 5.19
N GLY A 66 16.69 -11.49 4.67
CA GLY A 66 15.74 -12.23 5.50
C GLY A 66 14.85 -11.32 6.35
N GLY A 67 14.47 -10.15 5.82
CA GLY A 67 13.63 -9.15 6.51
C GLY A 67 14.36 -8.22 7.48
N LYS A 68 15.70 -8.38 7.63
CA LYS A 68 16.53 -7.46 8.44
C LYS A 68 16.84 -6.16 7.71
N GLY A 69 16.67 -6.16 6.39
CA GLY A 69 16.95 -5.04 5.52
C GLY A 69 18.41 -4.93 5.09
N VAL A 70 18.59 -4.18 4.01
CA VAL A 70 19.90 -3.71 3.50
C VAL A 70 19.91 -2.19 3.45
N PRO A 71 21.08 -1.54 3.39
CA PRO A 71 21.16 -0.09 3.26
C PRO A 71 20.43 0.42 2.00
N TYR A 72 19.76 1.55 2.15
CA TYR A 72 19.10 2.31 1.10
C TYR A 72 19.53 3.75 1.16
N ALA A 73 19.85 4.35 0.03
CA ALA A 73 20.04 5.79 -0.10
C ALA A 73 19.28 6.31 -1.32
N ALA A 74 18.84 7.57 -1.24
CA ALA A 74 18.17 8.24 -2.34
C ALA A 74 18.80 9.59 -2.63
N ILE A 75 18.89 9.92 -3.91
CA ILE A 75 19.21 11.26 -4.42
C ILE A 75 17.92 11.82 -5.02
N TYR A 76 17.43 12.90 -4.44
CA TYR A 76 16.26 13.63 -4.97
C TYR A 76 16.74 14.69 -5.94
N MET A 77 16.66 14.40 -7.23
CA MET A 77 17.22 15.26 -8.29
C MET A 77 16.65 16.69 -8.31
N PRO A 78 15.36 16.94 -8.01
CA PRO A 78 14.83 18.32 -7.98
C PRO A 78 15.53 19.25 -6.99
N THR A 79 16.12 18.70 -5.93
CA THR A 79 16.80 19.45 -4.86
C THR A 79 18.29 19.13 -4.78
N ALA A 80 18.80 18.34 -5.73
CA ALA A 80 20.20 17.95 -5.71
C ALA A 80 21.11 19.12 -6.13
N THR A 81 22.27 19.18 -5.50
CA THR A 81 23.38 20.04 -5.89
C THR A 81 24.59 19.18 -6.23
N GLN A 82 25.59 19.74 -6.89
CA GLN A 82 26.80 18.98 -7.21
C GLN A 82 27.51 18.48 -5.93
N GLU A 83 27.53 19.28 -4.89
CA GLU A 83 28.09 18.93 -3.58
C GLU A 83 27.31 17.81 -2.89
N GLY A 84 26.05 17.59 -3.26
CA GLY A 84 25.23 16.47 -2.82
C GLY A 84 25.69 15.11 -3.34
N PHE A 85 26.55 15.06 -4.34
CA PHE A 85 27.18 13.84 -4.84
C PHE A 85 28.55 13.61 -4.21
N PHE A 86 29.41 14.60 -4.24
CA PHE A 86 30.74 14.56 -3.61
C PHE A 86 31.27 15.97 -3.32
N VAL A 87 32.18 16.06 -2.37
CA VAL A 87 32.89 17.29 -2.05
C VAL A 87 34.39 17.02 -2.15
N PRO A 88 35.13 17.81 -2.95
CA PRO A 88 36.58 17.72 -2.97
C PRO A 88 37.16 18.19 -1.62
N THR A 89 38.14 17.48 -1.10
CA THR A 89 38.83 17.80 0.14
C THR A 89 40.34 17.73 -0.09
N THR A 90 41.10 18.57 0.60
CA THR A 90 42.56 18.48 0.57
C THR A 90 42.99 17.20 1.31
N ALA A 91 43.72 16.33 0.62
CA ALA A 91 44.17 15.07 1.20
C ALA A 91 45.29 15.30 2.24
N SER A 92 46.22 16.16 1.95
CA SER A 92 47.29 16.71 2.84
C SER A 92 48.07 17.76 2.05
N ASP A 93 48.79 18.64 2.74
CA ASP A 93 49.61 19.67 2.09
C ASP A 93 50.74 19.12 1.22
N THR A 94 51.02 17.83 1.28
CA THR A 94 52.07 17.17 0.51
C THR A 94 51.63 16.40 -0.71
N LYS A 95 50.30 16.29 -0.96
CA LYS A 95 49.77 15.57 -2.09
C LYS A 95 49.33 16.51 -3.22
N ALA A 96 49.64 16.15 -4.46
CA ALA A 96 49.29 16.92 -5.66
C ALA A 96 47.88 16.69 -6.17
N TYR A 97 46.98 16.08 -5.37
CA TYR A 97 45.60 15.77 -5.75
C TYR A 97 44.62 16.02 -4.60
N PHE A 98 43.37 16.17 -4.97
CA PHE A 98 42.25 16.24 -4.00
C PHE A 98 41.71 14.85 -3.72
N ASP A 99 41.38 14.56 -2.46
CA ASP A 99 40.50 13.46 -2.11
C ASP A 99 39.03 13.89 -2.28
N GLN A 100 38.12 12.94 -2.51
CA GLN A 100 36.71 13.21 -2.57
C GLN A 100 35.99 12.54 -1.41
N ARG A 101 35.02 13.25 -0.83
CA ARG A 101 34.15 12.72 0.21
C ARG A 101 32.73 12.68 -0.29
N VAL A 102 32.05 11.59 0.03
CA VAL A 102 30.63 11.38 -0.30
C VAL A 102 29.76 11.65 0.92
N PRO A 103 28.46 11.98 0.73
CA PRO A 103 27.50 12.09 1.80
C PRO A 103 27.45 10.80 2.66
N ARG A 104 27.14 10.94 3.94
CA ARG A 104 27.09 9.84 4.91
C ARG A 104 26.18 8.68 4.45
N THR A 105 25.11 8.97 3.75
CA THR A 105 24.19 7.95 3.20
C THR A 105 24.86 7.08 2.15
N PHE A 106 25.70 7.66 1.29
CA PHE A 106 26.47 6.90 0.29
C PHE A 106 27.58 6.11 0.96
N GLN A 107 28.23 6.69 1.96
CA GLN A 107 29.25 5.98 2.74
C GLN A 107 28.68 4.70 3.34
N ALA A 108 27.51 4.73 3.96
CA ALA A 108 26.87 3.56 4.55
C ALA A 108 26.61 2.43 3.52
N ILE A 109 26.20 2.79 2.29
CA ILE A 109 26.02 1.83 1.20
C ILE A 109 27.34 1.23 0.74
N LEU A 110 28.36 2.07 0.58
CA LEU A 110 29.70 1.64 0.16
C LEU A 110 30.35 0.71 1.20
N GLU A 111 30.32 1.08 2.47
CA GLU A 111 30.82 0.26 3.58
C GLU A 111 30.10 -1.09 3.67
N TRP A 112 28.79 -1.12 3.44
CA TRP A 112 28.05 -2.39 3.37
C TRP A 112 28.50 -3.23 2.19
N ALA A 113 28.63 -2.64 0.99
CA ALA A 113 29.09 -3.33 -0.19
C ALA A 113 30.50 -3.92 0.01
N ASP A 114 31.44 -3.14 0.56
CA ASP A 114 32.80 -3.60 0.89
C ASP A 114 32.79 -4.78 1.86
N LYS A 115 31.95 -4.73 2.89
CA LYS A 115 31.76 -5.83 3.83
C LYS A 115 31.25 -7.09 3.14
N MET A 116 30.28 -6.95 2.23
CA MET A 116 29.71 -8.08 1.50
C MET A 116 30.72 -8.65 0.49
N ILE A 117 31.45 -7.81 -0.22
CA ILE A 117 32.50 -8.24 -1.15
C ILE A 117 33.59 -9.02 -0.41
N LYS A 118 34.07 -8.52 0.72
CA LYS A 118 35.03 -9.24 1.58
C LYS A 118 34.53 -10.60 2.06
N LYS A 119 33.22 -10.71 2.29
CA LYS A 119 32.59 -11.94 2.76
C LYS A 119 32.41 -12.97 1.64
N HIS A 120 32.11 -12.53 0.42
CA HIS A 120 31.71 -13.38 -0.69
C HIS A 120 32.78 -13.52 -1.80
N GLY A 121 33.84 -12.72 -1.74
CA GLY A 121 35.00 -12.80 -2.64
C GLY A 121 35.01 -11.72 -3.74
N SER A 122 33.88 -11.48 -4.40
CA SER A 122 33.75 -10.42 -5.42
C SER A 122 32.41 -9.71 -5.34
N ALA A 123 32.25 -8.61 -6.09
CA ALA A 123 30.98 -7.90 -6.15
C ALA A 123 29.90 -8.69 -6.90
N GLU A 124 30.29 -9.53 -7.82
CA GLU A 124 29.41 -10.43 -8.60
C GLU A 124 28.88 -11.59 -7.76
N ASP A 125 29.64 -12.03 -6.75
CA ASP A 125 29.29 -13.16 -5.89
C ASP A 125 28.39 -12.76 -4.70
N VAL A 126 28.11 -11.46 -4.52
CA VAL A 126 27.19 -11.00 -3.48
C VAL A 126 25.77 -11.45 -3.80
N PRO A 127 25.10 -12.19 -2.89
CA PRO A 127 23.73 -12.65 -3.12
C PRO A 127 22.75 -11.48 -3.35
N ALA A 128 21.76 -11.68 -4.21
CA ALA A 128 20.77 -10.66 -4.59
C ALA A 128 20.07 -10.01 -3.40
N ASP A 129 19.73 -10.81 -2.38
CA ASP A 129 19.08 -10.34 -1.15
C ASP A 129 20.00 -9.55 -0.21
N MET A 130 21.32 -9.50 -0.50
CA MET A 130 22.31 -8.71 0.23
C MET A 130 22.71 -7.42 -0.51
N CYS A 131 22.22 -7.21 -1.72
CA CYS A 131 22.53 -6.05 -2.55
C CYS A 131 21.83 -4.78 -2.00
N PRO A 132 22.56 -3.72 -1.59
CA PRO A 132 21.97 -2.47 -1.17
C PRO A 132 21.40 -1.69 -2.36
N ILE A 133 20.50 -0.74 -2.12
CA ILE A 133 19.84 0.03 -3.17
C ILE A 133 20.22 1.49 -3.11
N LEU A 134 20.67 2.04 -4.24
CA LEU A 134 20.85 3.46 -4.50
C LEU A 134 19.76 3.93 -5.46
N SER A 135 18.84 4.77 -4.99
CA SER A 135 17.75 5.30 -5.79
C SER A 135 18.03 6.72 -6.28
N ILE A 136 17.78 6.98 -7.56
CA ILE A 136 17.88 8.31 -8.16
C ILE A 136 16.45 8.75 -8.50
N GLU A 137 15.89 9.57 -7.62
CA GLU A 137 14.48 9.96 -7.66
C GLU A 137 14.26 11.18 -8.56
N GLU A 138 13.24 11.09 -9.43
CA GLU A 138 12.84 12.13 -10.35
C GLU A 138 14.00 12.65 -11.22
N ILE A 139 14.75 11.72 -11.83
CA ILE A 139 16.00 12.01 -12.55
C ILE A 139 15.84 13.07 -13.65
N ASN A 140 14.66 13.17 -14.25
CA ASN A 140 14.33 14.14 -15.28
C ASN A 140 13.97 15.55 -14.74
N ARG A 141 14.10 15.77 -13.42
CA ARG A 141 13.83 17.07 -12.77
C ARG A 141 15.09 17.71 -12.17
N ALA A 142 16.26 17.35 -12.66
CA ALA A 142 17.51 17.98 -12.24
C ALA A 142 17.48 19.49 -12.46
N PRO A 143 17.94 20.31 -11.49
CA PRO A 143 17.84 21.77 -11.57
C PRO A 143 18.77 22.37 -12.66
N ASP A 144 19.88 21.72 -12.92
CA ASP A 144 20.86 22.19 -13.89
C ASP A 144 21.64 21.04 -14.58
N LYS A 145 22.46 21.42 -15.56
CA LYS A 145 23.25 20.46 -16.34
C LYS A 145 24.40 19.83 -15.57
N SER A 146 24.91 20.46 -14.52
CA SER A 146 26.02 19.89 -13.74
C SER A 146 25.54 18.71 -12.90
N VAL A 147 24.38 18.86 -12.26
CA VAL A 147 23.68 17.80 -11.52
C VAL A 147 23.28 16.67 -12.45
N THR A 148 22.76 16.99 -13.64
CA THR A 148 22.43 16.00 -14.67
C THR A 148 23.67 15.19 -15.08
N ARG A 149 24.81 15.85 -15.32
CA ARG A 149 26.07 15.15 -15.68
C ARG A 149 26.57 14.24 -14.56
N ALA A 150 26.51 14.68 -13.31
CA ALA A 150 26.88 13.84 -12.18
C ALA A 150 26.04 12.56 -12.10
N ALA A 151 24.72 12.66 -12.32
CA ALA A 151 23.85 11.50 -12.41
C ALA A 151 24.18 10.59 -13.62
N PHE A 152 24.56 11.17 -14.77
CA PHE A 152 25.00 10.42 -15.94
C PHE A 152 26.24 9.55 -15.68
N VAL A 153 27.25 10.12 -15.00
CA VAL A 153 28.46 9.40 -14.64
C VAL A 153 28.13 8.28 -13.64
N MET A 154 27.27 8.58 -12.67
CA MET A 154 26.84 7.58 -11.68
C MET A 154 26.13 6.40 -12.32
N ILE A 155 25.22 6.65 -13.26
CA ILE A 155 24.44 5.61 -13.93
C ILE A 155 25.28 4.86 -14.98
N GLY A 156 26.00 5.60 -15.81
CA GLY A 156 26.72 5.03 -16.97
C GLY A 156 28.05 4.40 -16.62
N ASP A 157 28.84 5.13 -15.85
CA ASP A 157 30.21 4.73 -15.52
C ASP A 157 30.33 4.12 -14.12
N ARG A 158 29.24 4.14 -13.36
CA ARG A 158 29.15 3.67 -11.96
C ARG A 158 30.22 4.31 -11.07
N MET A 159 30.28 5.63 -11.11
CA MET A 159 31.22 6.44 -10.35
C MET A 159 30.49 7.56 -9.60
N ILE A 160 30.89 7.84 -8.37
CA ILE A 160 30.52 9.05 -7.63
C ILE A 160 31.80 9.86 -7.47
N GLY A 161 31.99 10.86 -8.34
CA GLY A 161 33.31 11.49 -8.47
C GLY A 161 34.33 10.45 -8.91
N ASP A 162 35.38 10.24 -8.10
CA ASP A 162 36.45 9.24 -8.33
C ASP A 162 36.18 7.90 -7.61
N ILE A 163 35.06 7.79 -6.90
CA ILE A 163 34.73 6.60 -6.09
C ILE A 163 33.89 5.65 -6.95
N PRO A 164 34.36 4.42 -7.21
CA PRO A 164 33.60 3.42 -7.96
C PRO A 164 32.39 2.92 -7.15
N ILE A 165 31.27 2.68 -7.84
CA ILE A 165 30.08 2.05 -7.31
C ILE A 165 30.15 0.56 -7.63
N PRO A 166 30.43 -0.32 -6.64
CA PRO A 166 30.49 -1.77 -6.86
C PRO A 166 29.21 -2.32 -7.50
N GLN A 167 29.33 -3.39 -8.31
CA GLN A 167 28.22 -3.98 -9.04
C GLN A 167 27.09 -4.44 -8.11
N CYS A 168 27.39 -4.94 -6.94
CA CYS A 168 26.39 -5.35 -5.94
C CYS A 168 25.53 -4.20 -5.40
N ILE A 169 25.92 -2.93 -5.58
CA ILE A 169 25.05 -1.80 -5.29
C ILE A 169 24.06 -1.64 -6.44
N GLN A 170 22.80 -1.96 -6.23
CA GLN A 170 21.78 -1.83 -7.23
C GLN A 170 21.35 -0.38 -7.40
N ILE A 171 21.38 0.13 -8.65
CA ILE A 171 20.88 1.47 -8.96
C ILE A 171 19.46 1.35 -9.51
N VAL A 172 18.54 2.14 -8.93
CA VAL A 172 17.16 2.29 -9.39
C VAL A 172 16.93 3.75 -9.72
N ALA A 173 16.24 4.07 -10.81
CA ALA A 173 15.89 5.44 -11.16
C ALA A 173 14.38 5.59 -11.29
N THR A 174 13.85 6.76 -10.94
CA THR A 174 12.45 7.11 -11.16
C THR A 174 12.32 8.36 -12.01
N MET A 175 11.27 8.42 -12.82
CA MET A 175 10.92 9.57 -13.64
C MET A 175 9.42 9.86 -13.54
N ASN A 176 9.05 11.12 -13.73
CA ASN A 176 7.68 11.51 -14.00
C ASN A 176 7.48 11.68 -15.51
N PRO A 177 6.29 11.37 -16.06
CA PRO A 177 6.01 11.59 -17.47
C PRO A 177 6.11 13.05 -17.83
N THR A 178 6.54 13.36 -19.08
CA THR A 178 6.49 14.71 -19.63
C THR A 178 5.05 15.09 -19.93
N GLY A 179 4.62 16.25 -19.43
CA GLY A 179 3.25 16.75 -19.58
C GLY A 179 2.61 17.09 -18.22
N GLY A 180 1.35 17.48 -18.21
CA GLY A 180 0.61 17.77 -16.98
C GLY A 180 1.12 18.98 -16.18
N GLY A 181 1.77 19.96 -16.84
CA GLY A 181 2.26 21.18 -16.18
C GLY A 181 3.53 21.01 -15.33
N MET A 182 4.15 19.84 -15.32
CA MET A 182 5.42 19.63 -14.65
C MET A 182 6.60 20.11 -15.50
N SER A 183 7.49 20.93 -14.92
CA SER A 183 8.78 21.26 -15.51
C SER A 183 9.70 20.05 -15.42
N VAL A 184 9.85 19.34 -16.52
CA VAL A 184 10.75 18.20 -16.65
C VAL A 184 11.69 18.43 -17.82
N ASN A 185 12.94 18.04 -17.67
CA ASN A 185 13.88 18.03 -18.77
C ASN A 185 13.46 16.89 -19.74
N GLU A 186 13.56 17.12 -21.04
CA GLU A 186 13.26 16.11 -22.06
C GLU A 186 14.34 15.01 -22.11
N PHE A 187 14.61 14.44 -20.98
CA PHE A 187 15.61 13.41 -20.75
C PHE A 187 15.36 12.15 -21.56
N GLU A 188 14.08 11.82 -21.74
CA GLU A 188 13.64 10.70 -22.55
C GLU A 188 13.96 10.84 -24.03
N ARG A 189 14.31 12.05 -24.51
CA ARG A 189 14.73 12.29 -25.89
C ARG A 189 16.21 12.07 -26.13
N ASP A 190 17.03 12.00 -25.08
CA ASP A 190 18.46 11.72 -25.20
C ASP A 190 18.70 10.20 -25.35
N PRO A 191 19.15 9.72 -26.54
CA PRO A 191 19.38 8.31 -26.77
C PRO A 191 20.48 7.71 -25.87
N ALA A 192 21.48 8.52 -25.50
CA ALA A 192 22.57 8.08 -24.63
C ALA A 192 22.05 7.81 -23.21
N MET A 193 21.12 8.64 -22.74
CA MET A 193 20.48 8.47 -21.44
C MET A 193 19.56 7.26 -21.41
N ARG A 194 18.68 7.11 -22.41
CA ARG A 194 17.81 5.95 -22.52
C ARG A 194 18.57 4.62 -22.50
N ARG A 195 19.72 4.57 -23.19
CA ARG A 195 20.57 3.38 -23.17
C ARG A 195 21.13 3.05 -21.78
N ARG A 196 21.43 4.07 -20.97
CA ARG A 196 21.95 3.90 -19.62
C ARG A 196 20.86 3.53 -18.59
N LEU A 197 19.64 4.02 -18.82
CA LEU A 197 18.46 3.72 -18.00
C LEU A 197 17.74 2.47 -18.54
N SER A 198 18.39 1.32 -18.43
CA SER A 198 17.86 0.05 -18.97
C SER A 198 17.90 -1.05 -17.91
N PRO A 199 16.78 -1.76 -17.72
CA PRO A 199 15.48 -1.63 -18.39
C PRO A 199 14.67 -0.40 -17.95
N MET A 200 14.00 0.25 -18.91
CA MET A 200 13.05 1.34 -18.66
C MET A 200 11.62 0.82 -18.83
N ILE A 201 10.78 1.03 -17.84
CA ILE A 201 9.40 0.53 -17.80
C ILE A 201 8.44 1.65 -17.38
N GLY A 202 7.23 1.62 -17.92
CA GLY A 202 6.13 2.45 -17.46
C GLY A 202 5.47 1.79 -16.24
N VAL A 203 5.15 2.55 -15.20
CA VAL A 203 4.41 2.04 -14.03
C VAL A 203 3.07 2.74 -13.96
N SER A 204 1.99 1.98 -13.95
CA SER A 204 0.62 2.49 -13.83
C SER A 204 0.02 2.17 -12.46
N TYR A 205 -1.03 2.90 -12.10
CA TYR A 205 -1.81 2.57 -10.93
C TYR A 205 -2.51 1.21 -11.10
N ASN A 206 -2.41 0.36 -10.09
CA ASN A 206 -3.16 -0.89 -10.02
C ASN A 206 -3.88 -0.97 -8.68
N TYR A 207 -5.20 -1.10 -8.73
CA TYR A 207 -6.04 -1.17 -7.53
C TYR A 207 -5.72 -2.39 -6.65
N GLY A 208 -5.53 -3.56 -7.25
CA GLY A 208 -5.24 -4.80 -6.52
C GLY A 208 -3.94 -4.72 -5.73
N ASP A 209 -2.86 -4.28 -6.40
CA ASP A 209 -1.54 -4.10 -5.77
C ASP A 209 -1.61 -3.03 -4.67
N PHE A 210 -2.37 -1.95 -4.89
CA PHE A 210 -2.55 -0.91 -3.88
C PHE A 210 -3.29 -1.43 -2.65
N MET A 211 -4.38 -2.17 -2.83
CA MET A 211 -5.15 -2.72 -1.70
C MET A 211 -4.36 -3.78 -0.92
N GLU A 212 -3.59 -4.64 -1.60
CA GLU A 212 -2.68 -5.58 -0.94
C GLU A 212 -1.65 -4.84 -0.06
N TYR A 213 -1.06 -3.78 -0.60
CA TYR A 213 -0.17 -2.90 0.17
C TYR A 213 -0.89 -2.25 1.35
N ALA A 214 -2.05 -1.63 1.12
CA ALA A 214 -2.78 -0.90 2.15
C ALA A 214 -3.18 -1.82 3.33
N MET A 215 -3.61 -3.05 3.02
CA MET A 215 -3.91 -4.06 4.03
C MET A 215 -2.65 -4.47 4.81
N SER A 216 -1.56 -4.76 4.11
CA SER A 216 -0.29 -5.18 4.75
C SER A 216 0.35 -4.08 5.57
N ALA A 217 0.20 -2.83 5.16
CA ALA A 217 0.68 -1.63 5.85
C ALA A 217 -0.22 -1.20 7.02
N GLY A 218 -1.36 -1.87 7.21
CA GLY A 218 -2.29 -1.58 8.29
C GLY A 218 -2.99 -0.23 8.14
N PHE A 219 -3.49 0.07 6.95
CA PHE A 219 -4.32 1.26 6.75
C PHE A 219 -5.56 1.22 7.63
N HIS A 220 -6.04 2.39 8.00
CA HIS A 220 -7.24 2.54 8.83
C HIS A 220 -8.47 1.91 8.15
N GLU A 221 -9.32 1.25 8.95
CA GLU A 221 -10.49 0.50 8.47
C GLU A 221 -11.43 1.34 7.59
N HIS A 222 -11.67 2.61 7.93
CA HIS A 222 -12.50 3.49 7.11
C HIS A 222 -11.96 3.68 5.69
N VAL A 223 -10.63 3.77 5.53
CA VAL A 223 -9.99 3.91 4.22
C VAL A 223 -10.11 2.60 3.43
N LEU A 224 -9.79 1.46 4.07
CA LEU A 224 -9.90 0.15 3.43
C LEU A 224 -11.33 -0.15 2.99
N ALA A 225 -12.31 0.13 3.85
CA ALA A 225 -13.72 -0.12 3.56
C ALA A 225 -14.24 0.81 2.45
N HIS A 226 -13.88 2.10 2.47
CA HIS A 226 -14.26 3.05 1.42
C HIS A 226 -13.70 2.63 0.06
N LEU A 227 -12.40 2.33 -0.01
CA LEU A 227 -11.75 1.90 -1.25
C LEU A 227 -12.25 0.53 -1.72
N GLY A 228 -12.58 -0.36 -0.79
CA GLY A 228 -13.20 -1.65 -1.10
C GLY A 228 -14.58 -1.49 -1.74
N ALA A 229 -15.38 -0.54 -1.25
CA ALA A 229 -16.70 -0.23 -1.81
C ALA A 229 -16.62 0.56 -3.13
N GLN A 230 -15.59 1.40 -3.30
CA GLN A 230 -15.42 2.28 -4.44
C GLN A 230 -13.97 2.25 -4.98
N PRO A 231 -13.59 1.19 -5.71
CA PRO A 231 -12.23 1.00 -6.22
C PRO A 231 -11.71 2.14 -7.09
N SER A 232 -12.60 2.82 -7.82
CA SER A 232 -12.25 3.96 -8.69
C SER A 232 -11.78 5.20 -7.91
N HIS A 233 -12.06 5.28 -6.60
CA HIS A 233 -11.60 6.38 -5.76
C HIS A 233 -10.13 6.24 -5.32
N GLY A 234 -9.47 5.12 -5.60
CA GLY A 234 -8.08 4.90 -5.23
C GLY A 234 -7.08 5.82 -5.96
N TYR A 235 -7.44 6.29 -7.17
CA TYR A 235 -6.62 7.20 -7.97
C TYR A 235 -7.48 8.13 -8.82
N ASP A 236 -7.28 9.45 -8.69
CA ASP A 236 -7.98 10.48 -9.47
C ASP A 236 -7.01 11.13 -10.48
N GLU A 237 -6.89 10.50 -11.64
CA GLU A 237 -6.01 10.95 -12.70
C GLU A 237 -6.44 12.30 -13.29
N GLN A 238 -7.74 12.57 -13.40
CA GLN A 238 -8.24 13.82 -13.95
C GLN A 238 -7.83 15.02 -13.08
N ALA A 239 -7.94 14.89 -11.76
CA ALA A 239 -7.48 15.92 -10.85
C ALA A 239 -5.95 16.08 -10.88
N ALA A 240 -5.20 14.97 -11.00
CA ALA A 240 -3.76 14.98 -11.15
C ALA A 240 -3.31 15.74 -12.40
N LEU A 241 -3.92 15.47 -13.55
CA LEU A 241 -3.65 16.15 -14.83
C LEU A 241 -4.03 17.64 -14.80
N ALA A 242 -5.09 17.97 -14.04
CA ALA A 242 -5.52 19.35 -13.83
C ALA A 242 -4.65 20.13 -12.83
N GLY A 243 -3.59 19.52 -12.26
CA GLY A 243 -2.72 20.15 -11.27
C GLY A 243 -3.43 20.47 -9.93
N LYS A 244 -4.51 19.76 -9.61
CA LYS A 244 -5.25 19.89 -8.36
C LYS A 244 -4.73 18.90 -7.32
N HIS A 245 -5.12 19.06 -6.06
CA HIS A 245 -5.00 17.99 -5.07
C HIS A 245 -5.85 16.80 -5.49
N PHE A 246 -5.27 15.60 -5.45
CA PHE A 246 -5.91 14.40 -5.98
C PHE A 246 -5.69 13.17 -5.10
N ALA A 247 -6.62 12.24 -5.20
CA ALA A 247 -6.53 10.95 -4.55
C ALA A 247 -5.53 10.05 -5.28
N CYS A 248 -4.59 9.47 -4.53
CA CYS A 248 -3.64 8.46 -5.00
C CYS A 248 -3.18 7.60 -3.81
N PRO A 249 -2.48 6.47 -4.01
CA PRO A 249 -1.98 5.63 -2.92
C PRO A 249 -1.28 6.39 -1.80
N ALA A 250 -0.38 7.32 -2.13
CA ALA A 250 0.36 8.12 -1.15
C ALA A 250 -0.54 9.06 -0.33
N THR A 251 -1.54 9.67 -0.96
CA THR A 251 -2.47 10.56 -0.26
C THR A 251 -3.49 9.78 0.57
N TRP A 252 -3.92 8.60 0.13
CA TRP A 252 -4.74 7.69 0.94
C TRP A 252 -4.00 7.16 2.18
N GLU A 253 -2.69 6.92 2.08
CA GLU A 253 -1.87 6.62 3.26
C GLU A 253 -1.88 7.79 4.26
N THR A 254 -1.84 9.03 3.77
CA THR A 254 -1.96 10.22 4.61
C THR A 254 -3.35 10.29 5.27
N VAL A 255 -4.44 10.02 4.53
CA VAL A 255 -5.80 9.94 5.09
C VAL A 255 -5.87 8.86 6.17
N SER A 256 -5.28 7.70 5.94
CA SER A 256 -5.21 6.63 6.94
C SER A 256 -4.54 7.09 8.25
N ARG A 257 -3.39 7.75 8.13
CA ARG A 257 -2.70 8.32 9.31
C ARG A 257 -3.55 9.38 10.02
N LEU A 258 -4.26 10.22 9.27
CA LEU A 258 -5.17 11.22 9.85
C LEU A 258 -6.31 10.53 10.61
N CYS A 259 -6.93 9.49 10.07
CA CYS A 259 -7.98 8.74 10.77
C CYS A 259 -7.48 8.23 12.13
N PHE A 260 -6.33 7.57 12.19
CA PHE A 260 -5.74 7.15 13.48
C PHE A 260 -5.44 8.31 14.43
N GLN A 261 -5.05 9.49 13.93
CA GLN A 261 -4.83 10.67 14.77
C GLN A 261 -6.12 11.19 15.36
N PHE A 262 -7.20 11.22 14.56
CA PHE A 262 -8.53 11.64 15.03
C PHE A 262 -9.06 10.68 16.10
N ASP A 263 -8.89 9.36 15.91
CA ASP A 263 -9.30 8.37 16.90
C ASP A 263 -8.55 8.53 18.23
N ARG A 264 -7.21 8.69 18.16
CA ARG A 264 -6.39 8.96 19.37
C ARG A 264 -6.78 10.23 20.11
N ALA A 265 -7.25 11.24 19.37
CA ALA A 265 -7.71 12.51 19.94
C ALA A 265 -9.17 12.47 20.40
N GLY A 266 -9.91 11.38 20.14
CA GLY A 266 -11.34 11.28 20.41
C GLY A 266 -12.19 12.24 19.57
N LEU A 267 -11.70 12.66 18.39
CA LEU A 267 -12.35 13.61 17.51
C LEU A 267 -13.05 12.89 16.36
N LYS A 268 -14.19 13.43 15.93
CA LYS A 268 -14.92 12.88 14.78
C LYS A 268 -14.37 13.45 13.46
N LEU A 269 -14.13 12.58 12.49
CA LEU A 269 -13.73 12.96 11.13
C LEU A 269 -14.74 13.87 10.41
N THR A 270 -16.01 13.76 10.74
CA THR A 270 -17.10 14.56 10.14
C THR A 270 -17.14 16.02 10.59
N THR A 271 -16.27 16.43 11.51
CA THR A 271 -16.13 17.83 11.93
C THR A 271 -15.54 18.72 10.84
N ALA A 272 -15.64 20.05 11.01
CA ALA A 272 -15.01 21.01 10.09
C ALA A 272 -13.47 20.78 10.00
N LEU A 273 -12.83 20.47 11.13
CA LEU A 273 -11.40 20.13 11.17
C LEU A 273 -11.09 18.87 10.37
N GLY A 274 -11.87 17.79 10.56
CA GLY A 274 -11.69 16.54 9.82
C GLY A 274 -11.90 16.75 8.33
N ARG A 275 -12.95 17.47 7.92
CA ARG A 275 -13.19 17.82 6.51
C ARG A 275 -12.01 18.57 5.89
N ALA A 276 -11.49 19.58 6.58
CA ALA A 276 -10.35 20.35 6.09
C ALA A 276 -9.08 19.48 5.95
N ALA A 277 -8.81 18.63 6.95
CA ALA A 277 -7.65 17.75 6.96
C ALA A 277 -7.71 16.71 5.82
N ILE A 278 -8.84 16.04 5.61
CA ILE A 278 -9.01 15.04 4.55
C ILE A 278 -8.99 15.72 3.17
N ALA A 279 -9.69 16.87 3.00
CA ALA A 279 -9.67 17.59 1.73
C ALA A 279 -8.28 18.12 1.36
N GLY A 280 -7.48 18.51 2.35
CA GLY A 280 -6.08 18.89 2.15
C GLY A 280 -5.19 17.72 1.71
N ALA A 281 -5.59 16.48 1.95
CA ALA A 281 -4.85 15.29 1.52
C ALA A 281 -5.28 14.81 0.11
N VAL A 282 -6.59 14.58 -0.11
CA VAL A 282 -7.09 13.89 -1.32
C VAL A 282 -7.90 14.78 -2.25
N GLY A 283 -7.99 16.08 -1.98
CA GLY A 283 -8.85 17.01 -2.70
C GLY A 283 -10.31 16.99 -2.22
N THR A 284 -11.03 18.04 -2.55
CA THR A 284 -12.39 18.27 -1.98
C THR A 284 -13.40 17.20 -2.42
N ALA A 285 -13.37 16.77 -3.69
CA ALA A 285 -14.31 15.78 -4.21
C ALA A 285 -14.14 14.41 -3.53
N SER A 286 -12.91 13.89 -3.51
CA SER A 286 -12.59 12.60 -2.85
C SER A 286 -12.82 12.65 -1.34
N ALA A 287 -12.52 13.79 -0.70
CA ALA A 287 -12.79 14.00 0.72
C ALA A 287 -14.29 13.98 1.03
N THR A 288 -15.11 14.62 0.20
CA THR A 288 -16.57 14.62 0.38
C THR A 288 -17.12 13.20 0.28
N ALA A 289 -16.77 12.48 -0.78
CA ALA A 289 -17.21 11.09 -0.98
C ALA A 289 -16.76 10.16 0.17
N PHE A 290 -15.52 10.32 0.64
CA PHE A 290 -15.01 9.54 1.78
C PHE A 290 -15.76 9.87 3.07
N LEU A 291 -15.98 11.14 3.40
CA LEU A 291 -16.66 11.55 4.63
C LEU A 291 -18.14 11.22 4.63
N GLU A 292 -18.81 11.27 3.47
CA GLU A 292 -20.17 10.75 3.31
C GLU A 292 -20.20 9.25 3.57
N TYR A 293 -19.27 8.49 2.95
CA TYR A 293 -19.12 7.07 3.21
C TYR A 293 -18.91 6.77 4.70
N VAL A 294 -18.00 7.49 5.37
CA VAL A 294 -17.74 7.34 6.81
C VAL A 294 -19.00 7.64 7.63
N LYS A 295 -19.69 8.75 7.32
CA LYS A 295 -20.95 9.12 7.99
C LYS A 295 -22.02 8.05 7.82
N ASP A 296 -22.17 7.53 6.61
CA ASP A 296 -23.19 6.53 6.29
C ASP A 296 -22.83 5.13 6.80
N ASN A 297 -21.54 4.83 6.94
CA ASN A 297 -21.00 3.55 7.39
C ASN A 297 -20.35 3.59 8.78
N THR A 298 -20.50 4.69 9.53
CA THR A 298 -20.11 4.71 10.94
C THR A 298 -20.99 3.72 11.67
N LEU A 299 -20.38 2.59 12.04
CA LEU A 299 -21.05 1.54 12.77
C LEU A 299 -21.36 2.01 14.18
N VAL A 300 -22.52 1.66 14.67
CA VAL A 300 -22.91 1.92 16.07
C VAL A 300 -21.97 1.22 17.05
N ILE A 301 -21.34 0.13 16.57
CA ILE A 301 -20.33 -0.65 17.30
C ILE A 301 -19.21 -1.06 16.32
N THR A 302 -17.99 -1.21 16.82
CA THR A 302 -16.81 -1.61 16.02
C THR A 302 -16.57 -3.13 16.09
N PRO A 303 -15.84 -3.73 15.13
CA PRO A 303 -15.40 -5.12 15.21
C PRO A 303 -14.64 -5.46 16.51
N GLU A 304 -13.80 -4.53 16.99
CA GLU A 304 -13.08 -4.68 18.25
C GLU A 304 -14.03 -4.71 19.46
N GLU A 305 -15.00 -3.80 19.54
CA GLU A 305 -16.02 -3.80 20.60
C GLU A 305 -16.83 -5.11 20.59
N VAL A 306 -17.12 -5.68 19.40
CA VAL A 306 -17.79 -6.98 19.31
C VAL A 306 -16.96 -8.07 19.97
N LEU A 307 -15.68 -8.14 19.70
CA LEU A 307 -14.81 -9.23 20.18
C LEU A 307 -14.33 -9.05 21.62
N THR A 308 -14.37 -7.83 22.16
CA THR A 308 -13.88 -7.54 23.51
C THR A 308 -15.00 -7.32 24.54
N SER A 309 -16.14 -6.77 24.11
CA SER A 309 -17.13 -6.19 25.04
C SER A 309 -18.58 -6.59 24.76
N TYR A 310 -18.84 -7.41 23.72
CA TYR A 310 -20.20 -7.83 23.38
C TYR A 310 -20.64 -9.03 24.23
N LEU A 311 -21.17 -8.73 25.41
CA LEU A 311 -21.72 -9.72 26.34
C LEU A 311 -23.21 -9.44 26.61
N PRO A 312 -23.98 -10.42 27.14
CA PRO A 312 -25.35 -10.22 27.48
C PRO A 312 -25.53 -9.02 28.43
N SER A 313 -26.45 -8.15 28.08
CA SER A 313 -26.75 -6.88 28.80
C SER A 313 -25.63 -5.85 28.85
N SER A 314 -24.53 -6.03 28.09
CA SER A 314 -23.48 -5.02 27.96
C SER A 314 -23.97 -3.76 27.27
N VAL A 315 -23.25 -2.66 27.47
CA VAL A 315 -23.55 -1.38 26.79
C VAL A 315 -23.47 -1.55 25.26
N VAL A 316 -22.48 -2.31 24.77
CA VAL A 316 -22.28 -2.58 23.34
C VAL A 316 -23.46 -3.35 22.75
N GLN A 317 -23.92 -4.43 23.43
CA GLN A 317 -25.09 -5.18 22.99
C GLN A 317 -26.37 -4.31 22.98
N LYS A 318 -26.58 -3.49 24.02
CA LYS A 318 -27.72 -2.58 24.07
C LYS A 318 -27.72 -1.57 22.93
N ARG A 319 -26.55 -0.99 22.62
CA ARG A 319 -26.38 -0.07 21.48
C ARG A 319 -26.75 -0.76 20.16
N PHE A 320 -26.24 -1.97 19.94
CA PHE A 320 -26.50 -2.73 18.72
C PHE A 320 -27.98 -3.14 18.59
N LYS A 321 -28.60 -3.63 19.68
CA LYS A 321 -30.02 -4.00 19.68
C LYS A 321 -30.95 -2.79 19.49
N ALA A 322 -30.63 -1.66 20.08
CA ALA A 322 -31.35 -0.40 19.85
C ALA A 322 -31.25 0.02 18.38
N TYR A 323 -30.09 -0.05 17.80
CA TYR A 323 -29.85 0.26 16.38
C TYR A 323 -30.68 -0.61 15.43
N ILE A 324 -30.69 -1.95 15.65
CA ILE A 324 -31.53 -2.85 14.86
C ILE A 324 -33.01 -2.48 14.96
N LYS A 325 -33.45 -2.02 16.13
CA LYS A 325 -34.84 -1.75 16.43
C LYS A 325 -35.33 -0.39 15.94
N GLU A 326 -34.50 0.66 16.05
CA GLU A 326 -34.86 2.06 15.74
C GLU A 326 -34.78 2.40 14.25
N GLU A 327 -33.81 1.85 13.50
CA GLU A 327 -33.61 2.16 12.08
C GLU A 327 -34.25 1.17 11.10
N GLY A 328 -35.22 0.37 11.55
CA GLY A 328 -35.88 -0.63 10.69
C GLY A 328 -34.91 -1.64 10.08
N GLY A 329 -33.75 -1.86 10.76
CA GLY A 329 -32.71 -2.79 10.34
C GLY A 329 -32.06 -2.39 9.03
N ARG A 330 -31.24 -1.34 9.02
CA ARG A 330 -30.34 -1.09 7.86
C ARG A 330 -29.38 -2.26 7.73
N LEU A 331 -29.85 -3.28 7.02
CA LEU A 331 -29.15 -4.56 6.80
C LEU A 331 -27.80 -4.36 6.14
N ASP A 332 -27.66 -3.30 5.32
CA ASP A 332 -26.42 -2.88 4.68
C ASP A 332 -25.31 -2.57 5.70
N LYS A 333 -25.64 -1.80 6.75
CA LYS A 333 -24.65 -1.47 7.81
C LYS A 333 -24.28 -2.67 8.69
N ILE A 334 -25.25 -3.53 8.99
CA ILE A 334 -25.00 -4.75 9.76
C ILE A 334 -24.15 -5.71 8.93
N SER A 335 -24.40 -5.77 7.61
CA SER A 335 -23.56 -6.54 6.68
C SER A 335 -22.12 -6.01 6.65
N ALA A 336 -21.94 -4.68 6.55
CA ALA A 336 -20.61 -4.06 6.58
C ALA A 336 -19.86 -4.31 7.89
N LEU A 337 -20.55 -4.26 9.04
CA LEU A 337 -19.99 -4.65 10.34
C LEU A 337 -19.51 -6.11 10.33
N SER A 338 -20.32 -7.02 9.79
CA SER A 338 -19.97 -8.45 9.74
C SER A 338 -18.78 -8.71 8.79
N GLU A 339 -18.64 -7.98 7.69
CA GLU A 339 -17.46 -8.02 6.80
C GLU A 339 -16.20 -7.51 7.50
N GLY A 340 -16.29 -6.35 8.15
CA GLY A 340 -15.21 -5.80 8.95
C GLY A 340 -14.78 -6.73 10.07
N LEU A 341 -15.74 -7.43 10.70
CA LEU A 341 -15.47 -8.41 11.76
C LEU A 341 -14.70 -9.63 11.22
N VAL A 342 -15.06 -10.18 10.05
CA VAL A 342 -14.31 -11.26 9.39
C VAL A 342 -12.87 -10.82 9.12
N THR A 343 -12.70 -9.63 8.55
CA THR A 343 -11.37 -9.07 8.26
C THR A 343 -10.56 -8.90 9.54
N TYR A 344 -11.17 -8.37 10.59
CA TYR A 344 -10.52 -8.16 11.90
C TYR A 344 -10.12 -9.48 12.56
N ILE A 345 -10.97 -10.49 12.55
CA ILE A 345 -10.67 -11.82 13.09
C ILE A 345 -9.42 -12.40 12.42
N TYR A 346 -9.35 -12.38 11.08
CA TYR A 346 -8.23 -12.96 10.35
C TYR A 346 -6.94 -12.10 10.37
N ALA A 347 -7.05 -10.81 10.64
CA ALA A 347 -5.89 -9.95 10.87
C ALA A 347 -5.24 -10.17 12.26
N HIS A 348 -5.98 -10.73 13.22
CA HIS A 348 -5.55 -10.91 14.60
C HIS A 348 -5.55 -12.39 15.05
N LEU A 349 -5.23 -13.30 14.13
CA LEU A 349 -5.19 -14.75 14.36
C LEU A 349 -4.38 -15.18 15.60
N ASN A 350 -3.34 -14.43 15.95
CA ASN A 350 -2.45 -14.71 17.09
C ASN A 350 -3.01 -14.26 18.45
N LYS A 351 -4.15 -13.56 18.49
CA LYS A 351 -4.82 -13.21 19.74
C LYS A 351 -5.71 -14.39 20.16
N GLN A 352 -5.63 -14.78 21.43
CA GLN A 352 -6.21 -16.02 21.96
C GLN A 352 -7.69 -16.18 21.61
N PRO A 353 -8.09 -17.28 20.92
CA PRO A 353 -9.48 -17.46 20.51
C PRO A 353 -10.47 -17.60 21.66
N GLU A 354 -10.00 -18.00 22.85
CA GLU A 354 -10.88 -18.25 24.00
C GLU A 354 -11.58 -17.03 24.57
N THR A 355 -10.91 -15.87 24.56
CA THR A 355 -11.50 -14.62 25.07
C THR A 355 -12.56 -14.04 24.13
N MET A 356 -12.50 -14.36 22.85
CA MET A 356 -13.38 -13.80 21.83
C MET A 356 -14.65 -14.64 21.57
N ILE A 357 -14.65 -15.91 21.97
CA ILE A 357 -15.68 -16.87 21.57
C ILE A 357 -17.04 -16.53 22.14
N LYS A 358 -17.09 -16.20 23.45
CA LYS A 358 -18.37 -15.86 24.11
C LYS A 358 -18.98 -14.59 23.52
N GLN A 359 -18.15 -13.57 23.28
CA GLN A 359 -18.57 -12.32 22.68
C GLN A 359 -19.08 -12.54 21.26
N LEU A 360 -18.33 -13.30 20.46
CA LEU A 360 -18.71 -13.62 19.09
C LEU A 360 -19.99 -14.45 19.04
N ALA A 361 -20.15 -15.44 19.92
CA ALA A 361 -21.37 -16.23 20.01
C ALA A 361 -22.61 -15.40 20.38
N CYS A 362 -22.46 -14.45 21.33
CA CYS A 362 -23.53 -13.53 21.68
C CYS A 362 -23.90 -12.60 20.53
N PHE A 363 -22.89 -12.08 19.80
CA PHE A 363 -23.11 -11.20 18.64
C PHE A 363 -23.82 -11.96 17.50
N VAL A 364 -23.35 -13.16 17.18
CA VAL A 364 -23.95 -14.04 16.17
C VAL A 364 -25.40 -14.36 16.50
N GLY A 365 -25.72 -14.57 17.79
CA GLY A 365 -27.07 -14.81 18.27
C GLY A 365 -28.03 -13.63 18.07
N ASP A 366 -27.52 -12.40 17.98
CA ASP A 366 -28.27 -11.17 17.78
C ASP A 366 -28.32 -10.71 16.31
N LEU A 367 -27.59 -11.40 15.39
CA LEU A 367 -27.61 -11.07 13.95
C LEU A 367 -28.94 -11.45 13.28
N PRO A 368 -29.45 -10.63 12.33
CA PRO A 368 -30.49 -11.05 11.41
C PRO A 368 -30.10 -12.32 10.63
N GLN A 369 -31.08 -13.19 10.37
CA GLN A 369 -30.82 -14.51 9.78
C GLN A 369 -30.08 -14.48 8.43
N ASP A 370 -30.44 -13.53 7.57
CA ASP A 370 -29.82 -13.37 6.24
C ASP A 370 -28.35 -12.98 6.35
N ILE A 371 -28.03 -12.09 7.29
CA ILE A 371 -26.66 -11.64 7.54
C ILE A 371 -25.84 -12.72 8.24
N LEU A 372 -26.44 -13.49 9.14
CA LEU A 372 -25.77 -14.60 9.79
C LEU A 372 -25.28 -15.66 8.79
N ALA A 373 -26.15 -16.02 7.82
CA ALA A 373 -25.77 -16.96 6.77
C ALA A 373 -24.61 -16.44 5.90
N ALA A 374 -24.66 -15.15 5.53
CA ALA A 374 -23.60 -14.49 4.79
C ALA A 374 -22.29 -14.38 5.61
N PHE A 375 -22.38 -14.08 6.90
CA PHE A 375 -21.24 -14.00 7.80
C PHE A 375 -20.49 -15.35 7.92
N ILE A 376 -21.21 -16.44 8.12
CA ILE A 376 -20.61 -17.79 8.22
C ILE A 376 -19.92 -18.17 6.89
N ARG A 377 -20.57 -17.88 5.77
CA ARG A 377 -19.99 -18.13 4.44
C ARG A 377 -18.70 -17.34 4.24
N ARG A 378 -18.70 -16.03 4.53
CA ARG A 378 -17.51 -15.18 4.42
C ARG A 378 -16.36 -15.62 5.32
N LEU A 379 -16.65 -16.07 6.56
CA LEU A 379 -15.64 -16.66 7.44
C LEU A 379 -14.97 -17.87 6.78
N THR A 380 -15.78 -18.73 6.15
CA THR A 380 -15.27 -19.93 5.48
C THR A 380 -14.45 -19.60 4.23
N ASP A 381 -14.94 -18.69 3.40
CA ASP A 381 -14.27 -18.26 2.16
C ASP A 381 -12.91 -17.60 2.51
N ALA A 382 -12.89 -16.69 3.47
CA ALA A 382 -11.66 -16.03 3.94
C ALA A 382 -10.62 -17.01 4.51
N ALA A 383 -11.07 -18.10 5.19
CA ALA A 383 -10.17 -19.13 5.67
C ALA A 383 -9.56 -19.95 4.52
N ASN A 384 -10.32 -20.18 3.45
CA ASN A 384 -9.84 -20.91 2.28
C ASN A 384 -8.77 -20.12 1.52
N ASP A 385 -8.94 -18.81 1.43
CA ASP A 385 -8.03 -17.90 0.73
C ASP A 385 -6.71 -17.67 1.49
N LYS A 386 -6.75 -17.70 2.82
CA LYS A 386 -5.57 -17.37 3.68
C LYS A 386 -4.69 -18.56 4.07
N GLY A 387 -5.01 -19.78 3.60
CA GLY A 387 -4.15 -20.96 3.77
C GLY A 387 -4.41 -21.79 5.02
N SER A 388 -3.46 -22.67 5.35
CA SER A 388 -3.65 -23.74 6.36
C SER A 388 -3.84 -23.22 7.79
N GLU A 389 -3.16 -22.15 8.19
CA GLU A 389 -3.27 -21.56 9.53
C GLU A 389 -4.67 -20.98 9.77
N ALA A 390 -5.22 -20.28 8.79
CA ALA A 390 -6.57 -19.75 8.85
C ALA A 390 -7.65 -20.87 8.89
N LYS A 391 -7.43 -21.96 8.16
CA LYS A 391 -8.33 -23.15 8.22
C LYS A 391 -8.32 -23.82 9.58
N ASN A 392 -7.15 -24.01 10.16
CA ASN A 392 -7.02 -24.59 11.51
C ASN A 392 -7.68 -23.69 12.56
N PHE A 393 -7.50 -22.38 12.45
CA PHE A 393 -8.17 -21.41 13.30
C PHE A 393 -9.69 -21.50 13.16
N LEU A 394 -10.23 -21.52 11.93
CA LEU A 394 -11.67 -21.64 11.69
C LEU A 394 -12.23 -22.94 12.26
N GLN A 395 -11.52 -24.05 12.10
CA GLN A 395 -11.94 -25.33 12.66
C GLN A 395 -12.02 -25.27 14.20
N THR A 396 -11.02 -24.70 14.86
CA THR A 396 -11.00 -24.50 16.32
C THR A 396 -12.12 -23.55 16.75
N LEU A 397 -12.35 -22.47 16.04
CA LEU A 397 -13.41 -21.50 16.29
C LEU A 397 -14.78 -22.17 16.19
N ASN A 398 -15.04 -22.95 15.13
CA ASN A 398 -16.30 -23.65 14.92
C ASN A 398 -16.56 -24.71 16.01
N GLN A 399 -15.55 -25.47 16.44
CA GLN A 399 -15.68 -26.44 17.51
C GLN A 399 -16.09 -25.76 18.82
N LYS A 400 -15.50 -24.62 19.14
CA LYS A 400 -15.82 -23.88 20.37
C LYS A 400 -17.15 -23.15 20.30
N LEU A 401 -17.47 -22.50 19.15
CA LEU A 401 -18.78 -21.88 18.94
C LEU A 401 -19.91 -22.90 19.02
N ALA A 402 -19.70 -24.15 18.58
CA ALA A 402 -20.68 -25.21 18.65
C ALA A 402 -21.02 -25.63 20.09
N THR A 403 -20.25 -25.23 21.10
CA THR A 403 -20.55 -25.43 22.52
C THR A 403 -21.32 -24.27 23.15
N GLU A 404 -21.44 -23.12 22.46
CA GLU A 404 -22.09 -21.93 22.99
C GLU A 404 -23.60 -21.93 22.70
N PRO A 405 -24.48 -21.85 23.74
CA PRO A 405 -25.94 -21.95 23.58
C PRO A 405 -26.52 -20.89 22.61
N ALA A 406 -26.01 -19.67 22.66
CA ALA A 406 -26.46 -18.58 21.77
C ALA A 406 -26.20 -18.89 20.29
N PHE A 407 -25.05 -19.49 19.98
CA PHE A 407 -24.70 -19.88 18.61
C PHE A 407 -25.56 -21.04 18.11
N ILE A 408 -25.78 -22.05 18.97
CA ILE A 408 -26.65 -23.21 18.66
C ILE A 408 -28.07 -22.73 18.33
N GLU A 409 -28.61 -21.82 19.15
CA GLU A 409 -29.94 -21.26 18.92
C GLU A 409 -30.03 -20.45 17.62
N ALA A 410 -29.00 -19.64 17.30
CA ALA A 410 -28.91 -18.89 16.05
C ALA A 410 -28.92 -19.83 14.84
N LEU A 411 -28.14 -20.90 14.86
CA LEU A 411 -28.10 -21.92 13.80
C LEU A 411 -29.45 -22.64 13.64
N ARG A 412 -30.14 -22.96 14.73
CA ARG A 412 -31.49 -23.58 14.69
C ARG A 412 -32.48 -22.63 13.96
N LYS A 413 -32.47 -21.36 14.26
CA LYS A 413 -33.31 -20.34 13.60
C LYS A 413 -33.06 -20.28 12.09
N VAL A 414 -31.79 -20.28 11.65
CA VAL A 414 -31.43 -20.33 10.23
C VAL A 414 -31.91 -21.60 9.54
N HIS A 415 -31.75 -22.75 10.20
CA HIS A 415 -32.21 -24.02 9.65
C HIS A 415 -33.74 -24.06 9.51
N GLN A 416 -34.46 -23.60 10.53
CA GLN A 416 -35.93 -23.53 10.50
C GLN A 416 -36.45 -22.58 9.39
N ALA A 417 -35.78 -21.43 9.18
CA ALA A 417 -36.14 -20.53 8.12
C ALA A 417 -35.96 -21.15 6.73
N LYS A 418 -34.85 -21.89 6.51
CA LYS A 418 -34.65 -22.64 5.25
C LYS A 418 -35.75 -23.68 5.00
N LEU A 419 -36.15 -24.42 6.02
CA LEU A 419 -37.23 -25.39 5.92
C LEU A 419 -38.58 -24.73 5.59
N ASN A 420 -38.87 -23.58 6.18
CA ASN A 420 -40.07 -22.82 5.89
C ASN A 420 -40.14 -22.31 4.46
N VAL A 421 -39.00 -21.80 3.94
CA VAL A 421 -38.89 -21.36 2.53
C VAL A 421 -39.05 -22.54 1.57
N GLN A 422 -38.45 -23.70 1.86
CA GLN A 422 -38.60 -24.89 1.04
C GLN A 422 -40.06 -25.42 1.05
N LYS A 423 -40.76 -25.32 2.17
CA LYS A 423 -42.20 -25.67 2.25
C LYS A 423 -43.05 -24.70 1.43
N ALA A 424 -42.80 -23.36 1.56
CA ALA A 424 -43.56 -22.36 0.78
C ALA A 424 -43.38 -22.55 -0.71
N VAL A 425 -42.17 -22.84 -1.18
CA VAL A 425 -41.88 -23.12 -2.60
C VAL A 425 -42.53 -24.44 -3.06
N ALA A 426 -42.64 -25.43 -2.17
CA ALA A 426 -43.32 -26.70 -2.49
C ALA A 426 -44.86 -26.57 -2.53
N ASP A 427 -45.43 -25.64 -1.75
CA ASP A 427 -46.87 -25.36 -1.71
C ASP A 427 -47.36 -24.47 -2.88
N GLU A 428 -46.40 -23.74 -3.52
CA GLU A 428 -46.68 -22.92 -4.72
C GLU A 428 -46.43 -23.66 -6.07
N ALA A 429 -45.82 -24.86 -6.04
CA ALA A 429 -45.55 -25.72 -7.21
C ALA A 429 -46.54 -26.84 -7.37
#